data_4deb45fa102f95990ee17eefc243d184
#
_entry.id   4deb45fa102f95990ee17eefc243d184
#
_cell.length_a   1.000
_cell.length_b   1.000
_cell.length_c   1.000
_cell.angle_alpha   90.00
_cell.angle_beta   90.00
_cell.angle_gamma   90.00
#
_symmetry.space_group_name_H-M   'P 1'
#
loop_
_entity.id
_entity.type
_entity.pdbx_description
1 polymer ?
#
loop_
_entity_poly.entity_id
_entity_poly.type
_entity_poly.pdbx_seq_one_letter_code
_entity_poly.pdbx_strand_id
1 'polypeptide(L)'
;MPRSELVQSLLRGLEILQLVASKPEGMRLNELVEATSLKKPTVHNLLRTLAAREFVVKDSLNRFSAGPAAAELAQQADKNAIEGKLSSRLLALAELCPGHVITVSTLQGSKIKCLMRVSSDLPGMVQKPAEQYFMPFVSVTAIALQAANPELESELEKSFPFEEFGIGKWGSEKRFAQLKTQVLKDGFCCHFTSDRSAVAFIMPDRLALGFSTRQKSVNMLEKYKAAAAEFRSSVWEK
;
A
#
# COMPACT_ATOMS: atom_id res chain seq x y z
N MET A 1 35.75 5.89 -20.70
CA MET A 1 34.91 6.72 -19.84
C MET A 1 35.74 7.17 -18.64
N PRO A 2 35.78 8.46 -18.29
CA PRO A 2 36.53 8.89 -17.11
C PRO A 2 35.87 8.20 -15.89
N ARG A 3 36.69 7.55 -15.05
CA ARG A 3 36.26 7.09 -13.74
C ARG A 3 35.80 8.31 -12.94
N SER A 4 34.50 8.50 -12.75
CA SER A 4 34.01 9.48 -11.78
C SER A 4 34.60 9.09 -10.43
N GLU A 5 35.37 10.00 -9.82
CA GLU A 5 35.92 9.80 -8.48
C GLU A 5 34.75 9.68 -7.51
N LEU A 6 34.53 8.45 -7.00
CA LEU A 6 33.52 8.20 -5.98
C LEU A 6 33.89 8.92 -4.68
N VAL A 7 32.94 9.56 -4.03
CA VAL A 7 33.15 10.25 -2.74
C VAL A 7 33.39 9.20 -1.65
N GLN A 8 34.63 8.98 -1.30
CA GLN A 8 35.08 7.93 -0.38
C GLN A 8 34.43 8.00 1.01
N SER A 9 34.17 9.20 1.53
CA SER A 9 33.50 9.35 2.82
C SER A 9 32.05 8.90 2.78
N LEU A 10 31.35 9.12 1.67
CA LEU A 10 29.97 8.65 1.47
C LEU A 10 29.93 7.13 1.36
N LEU A 11 30.81 6.52 0.56
CA LEU A 11 30.92 5.07 0.44
C LEU A 11 31.10 4.40 1.81
N ARG A 12 32.07 4.88 2.59
CA ARG A 12 32.39 4.35 3.91
C ARG A 12 31.23 4.55 4.90
N GLY A 13 30.52 5.68 4.81
CA GLY A 13 29.34 5.94 5.63
C GLY A 13 28.20 4.96 5.32
N LEU A 14 27.94 4.70 4.02
CA LEU A 14 26.93 3.72 3.59
C LEU A 14 27.32 2.29 3.98
N GLU A 15 28.60 1.92 3.88
CA GLU A 15 29.11 0.62 4.34
C GLU A 15 28.86 0.40 5.84
N ILE A 16 29.17 1.39 6.67
CA ILE A 16 28.89 1.34 8.10
C ILE A 16 27.38 1.20 8.36
N LEU A 17 26.54 1.95 7.66
CA LEU A 17 25.08 1.87 7.80
C LEU A 17 24.57 0.48 7.44
N GLN A 18 25.05 -0.15 6.36
CA GLN A 18 24.70 -1.51 5.98
C GLN A 18 25.12 -2.53 7.04
N LEU A 19 26.34 -2.40 7.59
CA LEU A 19 26.82 -3.29 8.65
C LEU A 19 25.95 -3.22 9.91
N VAL A 20 25.63 -2.03 10.41
CA VAL A 20 24.79 -1.88 11.61
C VAL A 20 23.35 -2.33 11.35
N ALA A 21 22.82 -2.17 10.15
CA ALA A 21 21.49 -2.61 9.78
C ALA A 21 21.39 -4.15 9.66
N SER A 22 22.49 -4.81 9.33
CA SER A 22 22.55 -6.29 9.22
C SER A 22 22.60 -7.02 10.58
N LYS A 23 22.80 -6.31 11.68
CA LYS A 23 22.96 -6.86 13.03
C LYS A 23 21.86 -6.32 13.98
N PRO A 24 20.76 -7.07 14.18
CA PRO A 24 19.68 -6.65 15.08
C PRO A 24 20.12 -6.32 16.51
N GLU A 25 21.14 -7.05 17.00
CA GLU A 25 21.74 -6.83 18.32
C GLU A 25 22.64 -5.59 18.41
N GLY A 26 22.85 -4.90 17.29
CA GLY A 26 23.75 -3.77 17.15
C GLY A 26 25.24 -4.15 17.17
N MET A 27 26.09 -3.22 16.76
CA MET A 27 27.57 -3.39 16.70
C MET A 27 28.29 -2.37 17.57
N ARG A 28 29.38 -2.81 18.20
CA ARG A 28 30.28 -1.91 18.94
C ARG A 28 31.26 -1.23 18.00
N LEU A 29 31.81 -0.06 18.41
CA LEU A 29 32.77 0.68 17.62
C LEU A 29 33.97 -0.15 17.15
N ASN A 30 34.51 -1.03 18.03
CA ASN A 30 35.67 -1.84 17.67
C ASN A 30 35.30 -2.93 16.63
N GLU A 31 34.12 -3.51 16.71
CA GLU A 31 33.60 -4.48 15.72
C GLU A 31 33.47 -3.83 14.33
N LEU A 32 33.02 -2.57 14.28
CA LEU A 32 32.93 -1.81 13.04
C LEU A 32 34.32 -1.41 12.49
N VAL A 33 35.29 -1.12 13.36
CA VAL A 33 36.67 -0.87 12.96
C VAL A 33 37.27 -2.09 12.29
N GLU A 34 37.08 -3.28 12.89
CA GLU A 34 37.56 -4.55 12.34
C GLU A 34 36.88 -4.88 11.01
N ALA A 35 35.55 -4.76 10.94
CA ALA A 35 34.77 -5.10 9.75
C ALA A 35 35.10 -4.19 8.56
N THR A 36 35.35 -2.88 8.78
CA THR A 36 35.65 -1.91 7.72
C THR A 36 37.12 -1.71 7.43
N SER A 37 38.00 -2.23 8.29
CA SER A 37 39.46 -1.96 8.25
C SER A 37 39.81 -0.48 8.27
N LEU A 38 38.92 0.42 8.74
CA LEU A 38 39.13 1.84 8.85
C LEU A 38 39.74 2.19 10.20
N LYS A 39 40.42 3.35 10.24
CA LYS A 39 40.95 3.88 11.51
C LYS A 39 39.80 4.27 12.44
N LYS A 40 39.93 3.95 13.75
CA LYS A 40 38.92 4.23 14.78
C LYS A 40 38.38 5.68 14.77
N PRO A 41 39.19 6.75 14.61
CA PRO A 41 38.66 8.12 14.50
C PRO A 41 37.74 8.31 13.29
N THR A 42 38.07 7.65 12.16
CA THR A 42 37.23 7.72 10.94
C THR A 42 35.87 7.08 11.16
N VAL A 43 35.84 5.85 11.71
CA VAL A 43 34.59 5.16 12.03
C VAL A 43 33.75 5.98 13.01
N HIS A 44 34.38 6.52 14.06
CA HIS A 44 33.71 7.37 15.04
C HIS A 44 33.06 8.62 14.41
N ASN A 45 33.79 9.32 13.52
CA ASN A 45 33.26 10.51 12.84
C ASN A 45 32.12 10.18 11.88
N LEU A 46 32.19 9.06 11.15
CA LEU A 46 31.12 8.60 10.28
C LEU A 46 29.87 8.22 11.09
N LEU A 47 30.02 7.47 12.19
CA LEU A 47 28.92 7.14 13.10
C LEU A 47 28.27 8.39 13.69
N ARG A 48 29.07 9.39 14.10
CA ARG A 48 28.56 10.66 14.62
C ARG A 48 27.73 11.40 13.56
N THR A 49 28.18 11.39 12.30
CA THR A 49 27.46 12.01 11.18
C THR A 49 26.16 11.29 10.89
N LEU A 50 26.15 9.94 10.86
CA LEU A 50 24.95 9.14 10.68
C LEU A 50 23.96 9.31 11.84
N ALA A 51 24.47 9.38 13.09
CA ALA A 51 23.65 9.62 14.26
C ALA A 51 23.03 11.03 14.29
N ALA A 52 23.72 12.05 13.82
CA ALA A 52 23.20 13.41 13.72
C ALA A 52 22.01 13.53 12.75
N ARG A 53 21.82 12.55 11.86
CA ARG A 53 20.68 12.44 10.94
C ARG A 53 19.79 11.25 11.26
N GLU A 54 19.91 10.66 12.45
CA GLU A 54 19.11 9.56 12.97
C GLU A 54 19.11 8.28 12.10
N PHE A 55 20.11 8.14 11.20
CA PHE A 55 20.33 6.88 10.45
C PHE A 55 20.90 5.77 11.32
N VAL A 56 21.61 6.13 12.38
CA VAL A 56 22.17 5.21 13.38
C VAL A 56 21.83 5.73 14.76
N VAL A 57 21.48 4.84 15.68
CA VAL A 57 21.30 5.13 17.09
C VAL A 57 22.30 4.35 17.93
N LYS A 58 22.62 4.88 19.10
CA LYS A 58 23.53 4.25 20.06
C LYS A 58 22.75 3.93 21.33
N ASP A 59 22.82 2.68 21.77
CA ASP A 59 22.18 2.23 23.01
C ASP A 59 23.04 2.50 24.26
N SER A 60 22.49 2.16 25.43
CA SER A 60 23.15 2.28 26.74
C SER A 60 24.37 1.35 26.89
N LEU A 61 24.48 0.27 26.08
CA LEU A 61 25.59 -0.67 26.06
C LEU A 61 26.67 -0.31 25.05
N ASN A 62 26.61 0.93 24.52
CA ASN A 62 27.51 1.44 23.49
C ASN A 62 27.51 0.66 22.17
N ARG A 63 26.36 0.05 21.82
CA ARG A 63 26.15 -0.58 20.53
C ARG A 63 25.43 0.40 19.59
N PHE A 64 25.76 0.31 18.33
CA PHE A 64 25.16 1.08 17.25
C PHE A 64 24.25 0.18 16.43
N SER A 65 23.02 0.62 16.17
CA SER A 65 22.04 -0.04 15.33
C SER A 65 21.40 0.95 14.35
N ALA A 66 20.66 0.44 13.36
CA ALA A 66 19.91 1.28 12.44
C ALA A 66 18.90 2.16 13.19
N GLY A 67 18.86 3.44 12.87
CA GLY A 67 18.00 4.42 13.49
C GLY A 67 16.68 4.64 12.72
N PRO A 68 15.77 5.49 13.25
CA PRO A 68 14.45 5.72 12.68
C PRO A 68 14.51 6.25 11.24
N ALA A 69 15.46 7.12 10.89
CA ALA A 69 15.59 7.63 9.53
C ALA A 69 15.90 6.53 8.50
N ALA A 70 16.65 5.50 8.89
CA ALA A 70 16.91 4.34 8.03
C ALA A 70 15.64 3.50 7.83
N ALA A 71 14.84 3.30 8.89
CA ALA A 71 13.58 2.59 8.83
C ALA A 71 12.56 3.33 7.94
N GLU A 72 12.44 4.65 8.09
CA GLU A 72 11.57 5.49 7.25
C GLU A 72 11.96 5.43 5.77
N LEU A 73 13.26 5.47 5.46
CA LEU A 73 13.75 5.37 4.08
C LEU A 73 13.40 4.00 3.48
N ALA A 74 13.57 2.91 4.24
CA ALA A 74 13.22 1.56 3.81
C ALA A 74 11.70 1.44 3.54
N GLN A 75 10.86 1.93 4.45
CA GLN A 75 9.41 1.94 4.28
C GLN A 75 8.98 2.74 3.04
N GLN A 76 9.63 3.87 2.78
CA GLN A 76 9.31 4.69 1.60
C GLN A 76 9.75 3.99 0.31
N ALA A 77 10.88 3.31 0.31
CA ALA A 77 11.34 2.51 -0.83
C ALA A 77 10.38 1.35 -1.12
N ASP A 78 9.91 0.63 -0.10
CA ASP A 78 8.94 -0.44 -0.23
C ASP A 78 7.59 0.06 -0.77
N LYS A 79 7.09 1.19 -0.24
CA LYS A 79 5.89 1.84 -0.78
C LYS A 79 6.02 2.16 -2.25
N ASN A 80 7.13 2.76 -2.67
CA ASN A 80 7.37 3.13 -4.07
C ASN A 80 7.45 1.89 -4.97
N ALA A 81 8.06 0.80 -4.48
CA ALA A 81 8.14 -0.46 -5.20
C ALA A 81 6.75 -1.11 -5.39
N ILE A 82 5.93 -1.13 -4.33
CA ILE A 82 4.54 -1.62 -4.38
C ILE A 82 3.70 -0.75 -5.33
N GLU A 83 3.80 0.57 -5.24
CA GLU A 83 3.09 1.48 -6.13
C GLU A 83 3.46 1.27 -7.61
N GLY A 84 4.73 1.05 -7.90
CA GLY A 84 5.19 0.71 -9.25
C GLY A 84 4.58 -0.59 -9.78
N LYS A 85 4.56 -1.64 -8.95
CA LYS A 85 3.92 -2.92 -9.27
C LYS A 85 2.41 -2.74 -9.50
N LEU A 86 1.71 -2.06 -8.58
CA LEU A 86 0.28 -1.78 -8.70
C LEU A 86 -0.03 -1.05 -10.03
N SER A 87 0.76 -0.03 -10.39
CA SER A 87 0.56 0.74 -11.61
C SER A 87 0.71 -0.12 -12.88
N SER A 88 1.77 -0.91 -12.98
CA SER A 88 2.00 -1.77 -14.14
C SER A 88 0.92 -2.84 -14.29
N ARG A 89 0.46 -3.42 -13.18
CA ARG A 89 -0.60 -4.45 -13.18
C ARG A 89 -1.99 -3.87 -13.46
N LEU A 90 -2.28 -2.63 -13.02
CA LEU A 90 -3.51 -1.95 -13.41
C LEU A 90 -3.60 -1.72 -14.91
N LEU A 91 -2.50 -1.35 -15.57
CA LEU A 91 -2.46 -1.20 -17.02
C LEU A 91 -2.75 -2.53 -17.72
N ALA A 92 -2.10 -3.62 -17.29
CA ALA A 92 -2.38 -4.95 -17.85
C ALA A 92 -3.85 -5.37 -17.67
N LEU A 93 -4.46 -5.09 -16.51
CA LEU A 93 -5.89 -5.34 -16.28
C LEU A 93 -6.80 -4.49 -17.19
N ALA A 94 -6.41 -3.26 -17.50
CA ALA A 94 -7.17 -2.40 -18.41
C ALA A 94 -7.21 -2.98 -19.84
N GLU A 95 -6.14 -3.61 -20.29
CA GLU A 95 -6.09 -4.31 -21.59
C GLU A 95 -7.01 -5.55 -21.60
N LEU A 96 -7.05 -6.30 -20.49
CA LEU A 96 -7.93 -7.47 -20.33
C LEU A 96 -9.40 -7.10 -20.19
N CYS A 97 -9.71 -5.91 -19.69
CA CYS A 97 -11.05 -5.44 -19.38
C CYS A 97 -11.35 -4.07 -20.05
N PRO A 98 -11.42 -4.02 -21.42
CA PRO A 98 -11.70 -2.78 -22.12
C PRO A 98 -13.07 -2.21 -21.73
N GLY A 99 -13.16 -0.88 -21.67
CA GLY A 99 -14.40 -0.18 -21.29
C GLY A 99 -14.72 -0.20 -19.79
N HIS A 100 -13.78 -0.66 -18.97
CA HIS A 100 -13.92 -0.66 -17.51
C HIS A 100 -13.16 0.50 -16.88
N VAL A 101 -13.68 0.96 -15.74
CA VAL A 101 -12.90 1.72 -14.76
C VAL A 101 -12.41 0.73 -13.71
N ILE A 102 -11.09 0.63 -13.56
CA ILE A 102 -10.45 -0.24 -12.56
C ILE A 102 -9.77 0.65 -11.53
N THR A 103 -10.00 0.38 -10.26
CA THR A 103 -9.52 1.22 -9.14
C THR A 103 -8.80 0.39 -8.11
N VAL A 104 -7.72 0.93 -7.56
CA VAL A 104 -7.15 0.47 -6.27
C VAL A 104 -7.48 1.51 -5.23
N SER A 105 -8.11 1.09 -4.15
CA SER A 105 -8.58 1.96 -3.07
C SER A 105 -8.04 1.50 -1.74
N THR A 106 -7.88 2.44 -0.80
CA THR A 106 -7.41 2.19 0.56
C THR A 106 -8.21 3.01 1.58
N LEU A 107 -7.99 2.70 2.85
CA LEU A 107 -8.46 3.48 3.97
C LEU A 107 -7.41 4.52 4.38
N GLN A 108 -7.84 5.77 4.54
CA GLN A 108 -7.03 6.87 5.05
C GLN A 108 -7.82 7.55 6.19
N GLY A 109 -7.57 7.13 7.44
CA GLY A 109 -8.44 7.45 8.56
C GLY A 109 -9.87 6.96 8.30
N SER A 110 -10.86 7.81 8.51
CA SER A 110 -12.28 7.54 8.22
C SER A 110 -12.68 7.69 6.75
N LYS A 111 -11.73 7.90 5.83
CA LYS A 111 -12.01 8.13 4.42
C LYS A 111 -11.54 6.97 3.55
N ILE A 112 -12.34 6.62 2.56
CA ILE A 112 -12.00 5.59 1.58
C ILE A 112 -11.47 6.30 0.33
N LYS A 113 -10.16 6.26 0.14
CA LYS A 113 -9.44 6.97 -0.91
C LYS A 113 -9.18 6.10 -2.13
N CYS A 114 -9.38 6.64 -3.32
CA CYS A 114 -8.86 6.07 -4.56
C CYS A 114 -7.35 6.37 -4.64
N LEU A 115 -6.52 5.33 -4.56
CA LEU A 115 -5.07 5.48 -4.74
C LEU A 115 -4.70 5.62 -6.20
N MET A 116 -5.26 4.73 -7.02
CA MET A 116 -4.97 4.63 -8.44
C MET A 116 -6.22 4.20 -9.19
N ARG A 117 -6.33 4.66 -10.42
CA ARG A 117 -7.36 4.19 -11.34
C ARG A 117 -6.85 4.18 -12.78
N VAL A 118 -7.42 3.31 -13.57
CA VAL A 118 -7.37 3.34 -15.05
C VAL A 118 -8.79 3.44 -15.57
N SER A 119 -8.99 4.18 -16.64
CA SER A 119 -10.31 4.33 -17.25
C SER A 119 -10.19 4.47 -18.75
N SER A 120 -11.29 4.18 -19.46
CA SER A 120 -11.39 4.36 -20.91
C SER A 120 -11.24 5.81 -21.38
N ASP A 121 -11.46 6.78 -20.48
CA ASP A 121 -11.33 8.21 -20.81
C ASP A 121 -9.86 8.63 -21.02
N LEU A 122 -8.92 7.91 -20.37
CA LEU A 122 -7.48 8.12 -20.51
C LEU A 122 -6.79 6.76 -20.66
N PRO A 123 -6.89 6.12 -21.82
CA PRO A 123 -6.33 4.79 -22.05
C PRO A 123 -4.80 4.79 -21.94
N GLY A 124 -4.25 3.74 -21.37
CA GLY A 124 -2.80 3.59 -21.20
C GLY A 124 -2.19 4.43 -20.08
N MET A 125 -3.01 5.14 -19.28
CA MET A 125 -2.54 5.98 -18.17
C MET A 125 -3.11 5.51 -16.82
N VAL A 126 -2.23 5.37 -15.83
CA VAL A 126 -2.62 5.26 -14.43
C VAL A 126 -2.80 6.64 -13.86
N GLN A 127 -4.02 6.94 -13.42
CA GLN A 127 -4.37 8.16 -12.73
C GLN A 127 -4.17 7.97 -11.23
N LYS A 128 -3.52 8.92 -10.55
CA LYS A 128 -3.36 8.98 -9.09
C LYS A 128 -4.10 10.23 -8.58
N PRO A 129 -5.43 10.16 -8.38
CA PRO A 129 -6.20 11.33 -7.99
C PRO A 129 -5.82 11.77 -6.57
N ALA A 130 -5.53 13.05 -6.40
CA ALA A 130 -5.13 13.61 -5.10
C ALA A 130 -6.27 13.53 -4.08
N GLU A 131 -7.49 13.85 -4.52
CA GLU A 131 -8.68 13.97 -3.66
C GLU A 131 -9.89 13.26 -4.27
N GLN A 132 -9.79 11.94 -4.45
CA GLN A 132 -10.95 11.12 -4.83
C GLN A 132 -11.28 10.16 -3.71
N TYR A 133 -12.46 10.35 -3.10
CA TYR A 133 -12.97 9.53 -2.02
C TYR A 133 -14.26 8.84 -2.43
N PHE A 134 -14.50 7.66 -1.87
CA PHE A 134 -15.71 6.89 -2.10
C PHE A 134 -16.64 6.94 -0.90
N MET A 135 -17.93 7.03 -1.16
CA MET A 135 -18.96 6.98 -0.11
C MET A 135 -19.03 5.58 0.49
N PRO A 136 -18.98 5.46 1.84
CA PRO A 136 -18.88 4.19 2.56
C PRO A 136 -19.97 3.17 2.21
N PHE A 137 -21.20 3.63 2.06
CA PHE A 137 -22.37 2.74 1.86
C PHE A 137 -22.78 2.57 0.40
N VAL A 138 -22.06 3.17 -0.56
CA VAL A 138 -22.43 3.17 -1.98
C VAL A 138 -21.44 2.40 -2.84
N SER A 139 -20.16 2.63 -2.64
CA SER A 139 -19.10 2.03 -3.46
C SER A 139 -18.81 0.58 -3.03
N VAL A 140 -18.72 -0.34 -4.00
CA VAL A 140 -18.33 -1.73 -3.74
C VAL A 140 -16.93 -1.85 -3.14
N THR A 141 -15.98 -0.98 -3.54
CA THR A 141 -14.64 -0.93 -2.94
C THR A 141 -14.68 -0.45 -1.50
N ALA A 142 -15.56 0.50 -1.19
CA ALA A 142 -15.76 0.98 0.16
C ALA A 142 -16.34 -0.10 1.07
N ILE A 143 -17.33 -0.85 0.58
CA ILE A 143 -17.95 -1.95 1.32
C ILE A 143 -16.95 -3.09 1.54
N ALA A 144 -16.15 -3.44 0.54
CA ALA A 144 -15.11 -4.47 0.65
C ALA A 144 -14.05 -4.08 1.69
N LEU A 145 -13.59 -2.82 1.70
CA LEU A 145 -12.64 -2.32 2.70
C LEU A 145 -13.21 -2.31 4.11
N GLN A 146 -14.47 -1.91 4.29
CA GLN A 146 -15.14 -1.94 5.61
C GLN A 146 -15.30 -3.38 6.12
N ALA A 147 -15.66 -4.32 5.26
CA ALA A 147 -15.77 -5.73 5.63
C ALA A 147 -14.44 -6.31 6.11
N ALA A 148 -13.33 -5.90 5.47
CA ALA A 148 -12.00 -6.39 5.81
C ALA A 148 -11.34 -5.66 7.01
N ASN A 149 -11.89 -4.52 7.45
CA ASN A 149 -11.31 -3.68 8.50
C ASN A 149 -12.37 -3.22 9.51
N PRO A 150 -12.95 -4.14 10.29
CA PRO A 150 -14.04 -3.83 11.22
C PRO A 150 -13.64 -2.86 12.34
N GLU A 151 -12.34 -2.77 12.66
CA GLU A 151 -11.81 -1.84 13.66
C GLU A 151 -12.05 -0.36 13.31
N LEU A 152 -12.30 -0.04 12.04
CA LEU A 152 -12.55 1.33 11.59
C LEU A 152 -14.03 1.72 11.58
N GLU A 153 -14.92 0.81 11.94
CA GLU A 153 -16.37 1.03 11.90
C GLU A 153 -16.79 2.24 12.76
N SER A 154 -16.21 2.37 13.95
CA SER A 154 -16.53 3.49 14.86
C SER A 154 -16.06 4.86 14.34
N GLU A 155 -14.96 4.92 13.60
CA GLU A 155 -14.48 6.17 12.98
C GLU A 155 -15.30 6.54 11.75
N LEU A 156 -15.66 5.54 10.96
CA LEU A 156 -16.53 5.72 9.79
C LEU A 156 -17.91 6.20 10.22
N GLU A 157 -18.48 5.61 11.28
CA GLU A 157 -19.78 5.98 11.82
C GLU A 157 -19.83 7.44 12.30
N LYS A 158 -18.76 7.92 12.96
CA LYS A 158 -18.65 9.33 13.37
C LYS A 158 -18.68 10.30 12.19
N SER A 159 -18.05 9.92 11.08
CA SER A 159 -17.92 10.78 9.90
C SER A 159 -19.09 10.62 8.91
N PHE A 160 -19.69 9.43 8.88
CA PHE A 160 -20.77 9.04 7.99
C PHE A 160 -21.77 8.17 8.75
N PRO A 161 -22.68 8.76 9.56
CA PRO A 161 -23.69 8.01 10.29
C PRO A 161 -24.55 7.16 9.35
N PHE A 162 -24.77 5.89 9.71
CA PHE A 162 -25.55 4.97 8.88
C PHE A 162 -26.99 5.45 8.69
N GLU A 163 -27.59 6.04 9.69
CA GLU A 163 -28.96 6.59 9.63
C GLU A 163 -29.10 7.66 8.53
N GLU A 164 -28.04 8.44 8.29
CA GLU A 164 -28.04 9.51 7.28
C GLU A 164 -27.61 9.01 5.90
N PHE A 165 -26.55 8.21 5.84
CA PHE A 165 -25.90 7.84 4.57
C PHE A 165 -26.17 6.41 4.09
N GLY A 166 -26.59 5.50 4.98
CA GLY A 166 -26.72 4.07 4.70
C GLY A 166 -28.16 3.59 4.62
N ILE A 167 -29.06 4.13 5.47
CA ILE A 167 -30.41 3.59 5.65
C ILE A 167 -31.24 3.61 4.36
N GLY A 168 -31.12 4.67 3.57
CA GLY A 168 -31.85 4.80 2.31
C GLY A 168 -31.52 3.71 1.28
N LYS A 169 -30.33 3.13 1.35
CA LYS A 169 -29.90 2.07 0.43
C LYS A 169 -30.09 0.68 1.02
N TRP A 170 -29.82 0.51 2.32
CA TRP A 170 -29.74 -0.81 2.96
C TRP A 170 -30.92 -1.11 3.87
N GLY A 171 -31.70 -0.12 4.25
CA GLY A 171 -32.91 -0.23 5.08
C GLY A 171 -32.64 -0.46 6.56
N SER A 172 -31.54 -1.12 6.94
CA SER A 172 -31.14 -1.31 8.34
C SER A 172 -29.66 -1.65 8.46
N GLU A 173 -29.04 -1.28 9.60
CA GLU A 173 -27.67 -1.64 9.95
C GLU A 173 -27.45 -3.16 9.97
N LYS A 174 -28.43 -3.92 10.50
CA LYS A 174 -28.38 -5.39 10.55
C LYS A 174 -28.19 -5.99 9.17
N ARG A 175 -28.92 -5.47 8.17
CA ARG A 175 -28.81 -5.94 6.78
C ARG A 175 -27.45 -5.59 6.18
N PHE A 176 -26.94 -4.41 6.48
CA PHE A 176 -25.61 -4.00 6.03
C PHE A 176 -24.49 -4.80 6.69
N ALA A 177 -24.61 -5.11 8.00
CA ALA A 177 -23.69 -5.99 8.72
C ALA A 177 -23.68 -7.43 8.14
N GLN A 178 -24.85 -7.97 7.80
CA GLN A 178 -24.95 -9.26 7.12
C GLN A 178 -24.24 -9.25 5.76
N LEU A 179 -24.38 -8.17 4.98
CA LEU A 179 -23.65 -8.00 3.74
C LEU A 179 -22.12 -7.98 3.97
N LYS A 180 -21.63 -7.22 4.95
CA LYS A 180 -20.19 -7.19 5.26
C LYS A 180 -19.65 -8.57 5.64
N THR A 181 -20.42 -9.33 6.44
CA THR A 181 -20.06 -10.71 6.79
C THR A 181 -19.97 -11.61 5.55
N GLN A 182 -20.92 -11.48 4.62
CA GLN A 182 -20.88 -12.24 3.37
C GLN A 182 -19.69 -11.82 2.48
N VAL A 183 -19.45 -10.52 2.36
CA VAL A 183 -18.30 -9.98 1.58
C VAL A 183 -16.97 -10.46 2.14
N LEU A 184 -16.82 -10.52 3.46
CA LEU A 184 -15.62 -11.06 4.10
C LEU A 184 -15.42 -12.55 3.81
N LYS A 185 -16.50 -13.33 3.83
CA LYS A 185 -16.50 -14.78 3.52
C LYS A 185 -16.13 -15.04 2.06
N ASP A 186 -16.72 -14.28 1.14
CA ASP A 186 -16.57 -14.48 -0.30
C ASP A 186 -15.26 -13.82 -0.83
N GLY A 187 -14.70 -12.86 -0.10
CA GLY A 187 -13.53 -12.08 -0.50
C GLY A 187 -13.82 -10.96 -1.50
N PHE A 188 -15.10 -10.75 -1.87
CA PHE A 188 -15.50 -9.72 -2.80
C PHE A 188 -16.90 -9.15 -2.51
N CYS A 189 -17.15 -7.92 -3.01
CA CYS A 189 -18.45 -7.27 -3.03
C CYS A 189 -18.88 -7.02 -4.47
N CYS A 190 -20.12 -7.25 -4.81
CA CYS A 190 -20.66 -6.95 -6.14
C CYS A 190 -21.97 -6.16 -6.06
N HIS A 191 -22.20 -5.34 -7.07
CA HIS A 191 -23.43 -4.59 -7.26
C HIS A 191 -23.74 -4.50 -8.75
N PHE A 192 -24.88 -5.08 -9.13
CA PHE A 192 -25.34 -5.10 -10.51
C PHE A 192 -26.67 -4.36 -10.59
N THR A 193 -26.76 -3.38 -11.48
CA THR A 193 -27.97 -2.65 -11.82
C THR A 193 -28.25 -2.79 -13.32
N SER A 194 -29.36 -2.18 -13.79
CA SER A 194 -29.69 -2.20 -15.21
C SER A 194 -28.67 -1.47 -16.10
N ASP A 195 -27.93 -0.51 -15.54
CA ASP A 195 -27.04 0.41 -16.22
C ASP A 195 -25.58 0.31 -15.79
N ARG A 196 -25.28 -0.43 -14.72
CA ARG A 196 -23.93 -0.53 -14.17
C ARG A 196 -23.63 -1.89 -13.54
N SER A 197 -22.46 -2.38 -13.80
CA SER A 197 -21.87 -3.53 -13.10
C SER A 197 -20.65 -3.07 -12.31
N ALA A 198 -20.58 -3.41 -11.03
CA ALA A 198 -19.43 -3.11 -10.18
C ALA A 198 -19.10 -4.30 -9.28
N VAL A 199 -17.81 -4.64 -9.21
CA VAL A 199 -17.29 -5.70 -8.34
C VAL A 199 -16.02 -5.18 -7.68
N ALA A 200 -15.80 -5.48 -6.41
CA ALA A 200 -14.55 -5.18 -5.71
C ALA A 200 -14.07 -6.38 -4.91
N PHE A 201 -12.77 -6.60 -4.93
CA PHE A 201 -12.07 -7.68 -4.24
C PHE A 201 -11.24 -7.13 -3.10
N ILE A 202 -11.24 -7.84 -1.97
CA ILE A 202 -10.38 -7.55 -0.83
C ILE A 202 -8.95 -7.96 -1.21
N MET A 203 -8.01 -7.03 -1.05
CA MET A 203 -6.58 -7.23 -1.33
C MET A 203 -5.76 -7.11 -0.04
N PRO A 204 -4.51 -7.62 -0.02
CA PRO A 204 -3.58 -7.36 1.09
C PRO A 204 -3.34 -5.86 1.33
N ASP A 205 -2.66 -5.51 2.42
CA ASP A 205 -2.21 -4.16 2.77
C ASP A 205 -3.37 -3.13 2.86
N ARG A 206 -4.55 -3.57 3.31
CA ARG A 206 -5.76 -2.73 3.41
C ARG A 206 -6.16 -2.10 2.07
N LEU A 207 -6.01 -2.85 1.00
CA LEU A 207 -6.41 -2.42 -0.34
C LEU A 207 -7.68 -3.13 -0.81
N ALA A 208 -8.39 -2.50 -1.74
CA ALA A 208 -9.45 -3.12 -2.53
C ALA A 208 -9.25 -2.83 -4.00
N LEU A 209 -9.39 -3.85 -4.84
CA LEU A 209 -9.37 -3.78 -6.30
C LEU A 209 -10.81 -3.77 -6.81
N GLY A 210 -11.22 -2.67 -7.45
CA GLY A 210 -12.57 -2.50 -7.98
C GLY A 210 -12.61 -2.47 -9.50
N PHE A 211 -13.62 -3.12 -10.07
CA PHE A 211 -13.96 -3.07 -11.49
C PHE A 211 -15.35 -2.45 -11.62
N SER A 212 -15.55 -1.51 -12.51
CA SER A 212 -16.87 -1.00 -12.84
C SER A 212 -17.01 -0.70 -14.33
N THR A 213 -18.21 -0.98 -14.87
CA THR A 213 -18.54 -0.71 -16.27
C THR A 213 -20.03 -0.35 -16.40
N ARG A 214 -20.37 0.41 -17.45
CA ARG A 214 -21.75 0.67 -17.85
C ARG A 214 -22.34 -0.43 -18.75
N GLN A 215 -21.56 -1.43 -19.12
CA GLN A 215 -22.03 -2.57 -19.89
C GLN A 215 -22.73 -3.58 -18.99
N LYS A 216 -23.82 -4.16 -19.45
CA LYS A 216 -24.45 -5.32 -18.79
C LYS A 216 -23.49 -6.50 -18.87
N SER A 217 -23.00 -6.98 -17.75
CA SER A 217 -22.04 -8.09 -17.72
C SER A 217 -22.44 -9.17 -16.70
N VAL A 218 -23.53 -9.88 -17.01
CA VAL A 218 -24.04 -10.95 -16.15
C VAL A 218 -23.04 -12.12 -16.02
N ASN A 219 -22.17 -12.34 -17.01
CA ASN A 219 -21.21 -13.46 -17.04
C ASN A 219 -19.75 -13.08 -16.76
N MET A 220 -19.48 -11.86 -16.28
CA MET A 220 -18.08 -11.37 -16.10
C MET A 220 -17.48 -11.65 -14.72
N LEU A 221 -18.28 -12.16 -13.77
CA LEU A 221 -17.78 -12.34 -12.39
C LEU A 221 -16.58 -13.30 -12.32
N GLU A 222 -16.63 -14.42 -13.03
CA GLU A 222 -15.51 -15.38 -13.04
C GLU A 222 -14.26 -14.80 -13.71
N LYS A 223 -14.44 -13.98 -14.75
CA LYS A 223 -13.32 -13.24 -15.37
C LYS A 223 -12.70 -12.25 -14.39
N TYR A 224 -13.52 -11.52 -13.61
CA TYR A 224 -13.01 -10.60 -12.60
C TYR A 224 -12.32 -11.34 -11.46
N LYS A 225 -12.81 -12.49 -11.02
CA LYS A 225 -12.17 -13.32 -10.01
C LYS A 225 -10.80 -13.79 -10.47
N ALA A 226 -10.68 -14.29 -11.68
CA ALA A 226 -9.41 -14.71 -12.27
C ALA A 226 -8.42 -13.53 -12.37
N ALA A 227 -8.88 -12.40 -12.90
CA ALA A 227 -8.08 -11.19 -13.03
C ALA A 227 -7.61 -10.63 -11.66
N ALA A 228 -8.48 -10.68 -10.65
CA ALA A 228 -8.14 -10.24 -9.30
C ALA A 228 -7.15 -11.20 -8.60
N ALA A 229 -7.27 -12.51 -8.83
CA ALA A 229 -6.32 -13.50 -8.32
C ALA A 229 -4.94 -13.34 -8.96
N GLU A 230 -4.87 -13.17 -10.28
CA GLU A 230 -3.62 -12.88 -11.00
C GLU A 230 -2.98 -11.55 -10.53
N PHE A 231 -3.78 -10.50 -10.37
CA PHE A 231 -3.32 -9.23 -9.83
C PHE A 231 -2.71 -9.41 -8.43
N ARG A 232 -3.39 -10.14 -7.55
CA ARG A 232 -2.94 -10.42 -6.19
C ARG A 232 -1.61 -11.15 -6.19
N SER A 233 -1.50 -12.28 -6.90
CA SER A 233 -0.27 -13.08 -6.94
C SER A 233 0.89 -12.27 -7.54
N SER A 234 0.65 -11.51 -8.60
CA SER A 234 1.70 -10.74 -9.28
C SER A 234 2.24 -9.54 -8.49
N VAL A 235 1.50 -9.04 -7.51
CA VAL A 235 1.92 -7.91 -6.67
C VAL A 235 2.57 -8.39 -5.37
N TRP A 236 2.00 -9.41 -4.71
CA TRP A 236 2.38 -9.81 -3.35
C TRP A 236 3.08 -11.16 -3.24
N GLU A 237 2.88 -12.08 -4.19
CA GLU A 237 3.59 -13.36 -4.19
C GLU A 237 4.95 -13.20 -4.89
N LYS A 238 5.99 -13.80 -4.27
CA LYS A 238 7.37 -13.80 -4.78
C LYS A 238 7.62 -15.01 -5.65
#